data_5af30534ab9e165c4ac83d19471b6627
#
_entry.id   5af30534ab9e165c4ac83d19471b6627
#
_cell.length_a   1.000
_cell.length_b   1.000
_cell.length_c   1.000
_cell.angle_alpha   90.00
_cell.angle_beta   90.00
_cell.angle_gamma   90.00
#
_symmetry.space_group_name_H-M   'P 1'
#
loop_
_entity.id
_entity.type
_entity.pdbx_description
1 polymer ?
#
loop_
_entity_poly.entity_id
_entity_poly.type
_entity_poly.pdbx_seq_one_letter_code
_entity_poly.pdbx_strand_id
1 'polypeptide(L)'
;METLVRIAEALGRFSARFVPSAFSIAVLLSLLTMGLAMGWADAPATKVLDSWGGGFWELLTFSMQMALVMFTGYLLALTAPMRALLEKAAGLARTPRGAVALMAFVSMALAYVNWGLSLVASAMLVRFVARRRPDVDYRLLVACAYFGLGATWHAGLSASAPLLVATPGHFLEKSMGLIPIDRTLFSPFNVLLTVSVVAGLTLLAWALHPKPENVVRVDPAVLEKLGDFVPPERPSEKSFAIWLDHARLLNIVFGVLGLLWLGRYLWLNGGWRALNLNVVNFTFLVLAVLLHGTPARLIKAAEEAGSVLHGIVLQFPLYAGIYGIFKATGLTDRIGHLFVSLSTTSTFPAIVYLYSGVVNYFVPSGGSKWAIEAPYLLDAASRLGVAPEKVVLAYAWGDMATDLIQPFWALPLLAVARLEFKDILGFLLVAFLVYLPLVTLAFFLLG
;
A
#
# COMPACT_ATOMS: atom_id res chain seq x y z
N MET A 1 12.14 -24.96 -12.70
CA MET A 1 12.73 -24.11 -11.65
C MET A 1 13.84 -23.21 -12.18
N GLU A 2 14.86 -23.74 -12.89
CA GLU A 2 15.95 -22.92 -13.46
C GLU A 2 15.49 -21.78 -14.39
N THR A 3 14.48 -22.00 -15.21
CA THR A 3 13.93 -20.97 -16.12
C THR A 3 13.31 -19.82 -15.34
N LEU A 4 12.56 -20.10 -14.25
CA LEU A 4 11.98 -19.08 -13.39
C LEU A 4 13.07 -18.27 -12.66
N VAL A 5 14.13 -18.93 -12.19
CA VAL A 5 15.28 -18.26 -11.57
C VAL A 5 15.96 -17.33 -12.59
N ARG A 6 16.19 -17.77 -13.82
CA ARG A 6 16.78 -16.93 -14.90
C ARG A 6 15.89 -15.71 -15.23
N ILE A 7 14.56 -15.90 -15.30
CA ILE A 7 13.61 -14.81 -15.53
C ILE A 7 13.65 -13.82 -14.35
N ALA A 8 13.63 -14.33 -13.11
CA ALA A 8 13.73 -13.52 -11.91
C ALA A 8 15.02 -12.68 -11.88
N GLU A 9 16.16 -13.30 -12.16
CA GLU A 9 17.45 -12.58 -12.27
C GLU A 9 17.45 -11.56 -13.41
N ALA A 10 16.85 -11.86 -14.56
CA ALA A 10 16.76 -10.92 -15.69
C ALA A 10 15.89 -9.72 -15.31
N LEU A 11 14.72 -9.93 -14.65
CA LEU A 11 13.87 -8.85 -14.15
C LEU A 11 14.57 -8.02 -13.07
N GLY A 12 15.28 -8.67 -12.13
CA GLY A 12 16.07 -7.97 -11.12
C GLY A 12 17.14 -7.09 -11.73
N ARG A 13 17.92 -7.61 -12.71
CA ARG A 13 18.93 -6.82 -13.45
C ARG A 13 18.28 -5.70 -14.28
N PHE A 14 17.15 -5.94 -14.92
CA PHE A 14 16.39 -4.92 -15.65
C PHE A 14 15.96 -3.80 -14.70
N SER A 15 15.29 -4.14 -13.59
CA SER A 15 14.86 -3.15 -12.61
C SER A 15 16.02 -2.32 -12.06
N ALA A 16 17.10 -2.97 -11.63
CA ALA A 16 18.28 -2.28 -11.10
C ALA A 16 18.95 -1.35 -12.13
N ARG A 17 18.86 -1.68 -13.44
CA ARG A 17 19.50 -0.90 -14.50
C ARG A 17 18.62 0.20 -15.07
N PHE A 18 17.30 0.00 -15.13
CA PHE A 18 16.38 0.85 -15.89
C PHE A 18 15.30 1.54 -15.05
N VAL A 19 15.07 1.13 -13.81
CA VAL A 19 14.09 1.76 -12.92
C VAL A 19 14.84 2.70 -11.97
N PRO A 20 14.85 4.03 -12.22
CA PRO A 20 15.52 4.99 -11.36
C PRO A 20 14.73 5.22 -10.07
N SER A 21 15.20 6.13 -9.20
CA SER A 21 14.47 6.50 -7.98
C SER A 21 13.08 7.03 -8.31
N ALA A 22 12.12 6.87 -7.39
CA ALA A 22 10.76 7.37 -7.57
C ALA A 22 10.72 8.90 -7.79
N PHE A 23 11.66 9.65 -7.21
CA PHE A 23 11.81 11.09 -7.50
C PHE A 23 12.18 11.34 -8.96
N SER A 24 13.17 10.62 -9.48
CA SER A 24 13.57 10.74 -10.89
C SER A 24 12.43 10.38 -11.84
N ILE A 25 11.66 9.34 -11.50
CA ILE A 25 10.46 8.96 -12.26
C ILE A 25 9.42 10.09 -12.24
N ALA A 26 9.15 10.70 -11.09
CA ALA A 26 8.18 11.81 -10.99
C ALA A 26 8.60 13.03 -11.84
N VAL A 27 9.90 13.34 -11.89
CA VAL A 27 10.44 14.39 -12.76
C VAL A 27 10.29 14.01 -14.24
N LEU A 28 10.69 12.80 -14.64
CA LEU A 28 10.53 12.31 -16.01
C LEU A 28 9.08 12.31 -16.47
N LEU A 29 8.17 11.88 -15.61
CA LEU A 29 6.71 11.92 -15.89
C LEU A 29 6.21 13.36 -16.04
N SER A 30 6.70 14.31 -15.23
CA SER A 30 6.37 15.72 -15.39
C SER A 30 6.79 16.23 -16.77
N LEU A 31 8.03 15.95 -17.18
CA LEU A 31 8.56 16.33 -18.50
C LEU A 31 7.79 15.66 -19.65
N LEU A 32 7.49 14.36 -19.53
CA LEU A 32 6.69 13.62 -20.51
C LEU A 32 5.28 14.22 -20.64
N THR A 33 4.62 14.50 -19.52
CA THR A 33 3.28 15.08 -19.51
C THR A 33 3.27 16.49 -20.10
N MET A 34 4.27 17.30 -19.81
CA MET A 34 4.47 18.61 -20.45
C MET A 34 4.61 18.46 -21.97
N GLY A 35 5.44 17.52 -22.42
CA GLY A 35 5.63 17.25 -23.86
C GLY A 35 4.34 16.80 -24.55
N LEU A 36 3.59 15.89 -23.91
CA LEU A 36 2.29 15.44 -24.43
C LEU A 36 1.24 16.57 -24.44
N ALA A 37 1.18 17.40 -23.41
CA ALA A 37 0.26 18.53 -23.36
C ALA A 37 0.54 19.55 -24.49
N MET A 38 1.81 19.85 -24.78
CA MET A 38 2.20 20.74 -25.85
C MET A 38 2.05 20.12 -27.24
N GLY A 39 2.50 18.87 -27.43
CA GLY A 39 2.56 18.25 -28.75
C GLY A 39 1.28 17.52 -29.19
N TRP A 40 0.48 17.04 -28.24
CA TRP A 40 -0.75 16.26 -28.56
C TRP A 40 -2.04 16.98 -28.17
N ALA A 41 -2.03 17.80 -27.10
CA ALA A 41 -3.18 18.60 -26.72
C ALA A 41 -3.09 20.07 -27.17
N ASP A 42 -2.07 20.43 -27.95
CA ASP A 42 -1.84 21.77 -28.53
C ASP A 42 -1.84 22.91 -27.48
N ALA A 43 -1.46 22.58 -26.22
CA ALA A 43 -1.46 23.55 -25.14
C ALA A 43 -0.22 24.48 -25.21
N PRO A 44 -0.38 25.81 -25.04
CA PRO A 44 0.74 26.73 -25.00
C PRO A 44 1.72 26.39 -23.85
N ALA A 45 3.03 26.49 -24.10
CA ALA A 45 4.06 26.17 -23.12
C ALA A 45 3.92 26.95 -21.80
N THR A 46 3.53 28.22 -21.88
CA THR A 46 3.27 29.04 -20.68
C THR A 46 2.11 28.48 -19.86
N LYS A 47 1.01 28.08 -20.49
CA LYS A 47 -0.14 27.45 -19.81
C LYS A 47 0.27 26.14 -19.15
N VAL A 48 1.09 25.31 -19.82
CA VAL A 48 1.58 24.03 -19.27
C VAL A 48 2.44 24.28 -18.04
N LEU A 49 3.37 25.24 -18.11
CA LEU A 49 4.25 25.60 -16.99
C LEU A 49 3.46 26.15 -15.80
N ASP A 50 2.53 27.09 -16.06
CA ASP A 50 1.67 27.69 -15.02
C ASP A 50 0.78 26.64 -14.34
N SER A 51 0.22 25.70 -15.14
CA SER A 51 -0.61 24.61 -14.62
C SER A 51 0.18 23.62 -13.79
N TRP A 52 1.42 23.32 -14.18
CA TRP A 52 2.30 22.46 -13.41
C TRP A 52 2.71 23.11 -12.08
N GLY A 53 3.19 24.35 -12.09
CA GLY A 53 3.60 25.06 -10.88
C GLY A 53 2.42 25.36 -9.94
N GLY A 54 1.28 25.79 -10.48
CA GLY A 54 0.06 26.04 -9.70
C GLY A 54 -0.57 24.77 -9.13
N GLY A 55 -0.38 23.63 -9.82
CA GLY A 55 -0.91 22.35 -9.41
C GLY A 55 -0.25 21.76 -8.14
N PHE A 56 0.97 22.16 -7.78
CA PHE A 56 1.76 21.55 -6.69
C PHE A 56 1.00 21.43 -5.36
N TRP A 57 0.09 22.32 -5.10
CA TRP A 57 -0.63 22.42 -3.83
C TRP A 57 -2.03 21.78 -3.85
N GLU A 58 -2.53 21.39 -5.01
CA GLU A 58 -3.89 20.86 -5.15
C GLU A 58 -4.11 19.54 -4.41
N LEU A 59 -3.06 18.74 -4.19
CA LEU A 59 -3.13 17.43 -3.53
C LEU A 59 -2.59 17.43 -2.09
N LEU A 60 -2.39 18.60 -1.44
CA LEU A 60 -1.82 18.64 -0.07
C LEU A 60 -2.62 17.84 0.94
N THR A 61 -3.93 17.97 0.95
CA THR A 61 -4.80 17.20 1.87
C THR A 61 -4.63 15.70 1.63
N PHE A 62 -4.65 15.28 0.37
CA PHE A 62 -4.49 13.87 0.02
C PHE A 62 -3.08 13.35 0.35
N SER A 63 -2.06 14.16 0.12
CA SER A 63 -0.67 13.82 0.50
C SER A 63 -0.53 13.57 2.00
N MET A 64 -1.13 14.44 2.82
CA MET A 64 -1.13 14.27 4.28
C MET A 64 -1.93 13.05 4.71
N GLN A 65 -3.07 12.76 4.06
CA GLN A 65 -3.86 11.56 4.33
C GLN A 65 -3.05 10.29 4.07
N MET A 66 -2.30 10.22 2.96
CA MET A 66 -1.43 9.08 2.63
C MET A 66 -0.24 8.96 3.58
N ALA A 67 0.36 10.08 3.98
CA ALA A 67 1.40 10.10 5.00
C ALA A 67 0.89 9.55 6.33
N LEU A 68 -0.32 9.92 6.75
CA LEU A 68 -0.94 9.41 7.98
C LEU A 68 -1.27 7.92 7.92
N VAL A 69 -1.68 7.37 6.78
CA VAL A 69 -1.88 5.91 6.63
C VAL A 69 -0.59 5.16 6.96
N MET A 70 0.53 5.57 6.35
CA MET A 70 1.85 4.97 6.60
C MET A 70 2.28 5.16 8.05
N PHE A 71 2.23 6.40 8.53
CA PHE A 71 2.69 6.81 9.85
C PHE A 71 1.97 6.08 10.97
N THR A 72 0.63 6.09 10.94
CA THR A 72 -0.19 5.48 12.00
C THR A 72 -0.10 3.95 11.97
N GLY A 73 0.02 3.36 10.79
CA GLY A 73 0.28 1.91 10.65
C GLY A 73 1.62 1.51 11.25
N TYR A 74 2.67 2.28 10.99
CA TYR A 74 4.00 2.08 11.58
C TYR A 74 3.94 2.18 13.11
N LEU A 75 3.30 3.23 13.64
CA LEU A 75 3.12 3.40 15.08
C LEU A 75 2.43 2.18 15.72
N LEU A 76 1.35 1.69 15.11
CA LEU A 76 0.62 0.52 15.62
C LEU A 76 1.49 -0.74 15.64
N ALA A 77 2.33 -0.94 14.62
CA ALA A 77 3.23 -2.10 14.56
C ALA A 77 4.20 -2.15 15.74
N LEU A 78 4.67 -0.99 16.23
CA LEU A 78 5.63 -0.88 17.33
C LEU A 78 5.01 -1.01 18.72
N THR A 79 3.69 -1.16 18.82
CA THR A 79 3.02 -1.29 20.13
C THR A 79 3.26 -2.63 20.78
N ALA A 80 3.35 -2.67 22.11
CA ALA A 80 3.53 -3.91 22.86
C ALA A 80 2.40 -4.94 22.63
N PRO A 81 1.10 -4.56 22.54
CA PRO A 81 0.04 -5.50 22.20
C PRO A 81 0.21 -6.13 20.81
N MET A 82 0.62 -5.34 19.79
CA MET A 82 0.88 -5.88 18.45
C MET A 82 2.02 -6.88 18.48
N ARG A 83 3.13 -6.55 19.14
CA ARG A 83 4.24 -7.49 19.34
C ARG A 83 3.77 -8.81 19.96
N ALA A 84 3.01 -8.74 21.07
CA ALA A 84 2.48 -9.94 21.73
C ALA A 84 1.55 -10.76 20.82
N LEU A 85 0.76 -10.10 19.98
CA LEU A 85 -0.09 -10.74 18.97
C LEU A 85 0.75 -11.51 17.95
N LEU A 86 1.80 -10.87 17.42
CA LEU A 86 2.71 -11.49 16.44
C LEU A 86 3.50 -12.66 17.03
N GLU A 87 3.95 -12.54 18.28
CA GLU A 87 4.62 -13.65 19.00
C GLU A 87 3.68 -14.85 19.19
N LYS A 88 2.41 -14.61 19.53
CA LYS A 88 1.38 -15.65 19.60
C LYS A 88 1.11 -16.28 18.24
N ALA A 89 0.98 -15.45 17.19
CA ALA A 89 0.79 -15.93 15.83
C ALA A 89 1.95 -16.83 15.38
N ALA A 90 3.20 -16.43 15.63
CA ALA A 90 4.37 -17.25 15.35
C ALA A 90 4.33 -18.63 16.07
N GLY A 91 3.67 -18.69 17.22
CA GLY A 91 3.44 -19.94 17.95
C GLY A 91 2.55 -20.97 17.24
N LEU A 92 1.75 -20.54 16.27
CA LEU A 92 0.90 -21.39 15.44
C LEU A 92 1.69 -22.11 14.33
N ALA A 93 2.92 -21.70 14.06
CA ALA A 93 3.79 -22.29 13.04
C ALA A 93 4.33 -23.66 13.48
N ARG A 94 3.53 -24.72 13.34
CA ARG A 94 3.88 -26.09 13.78
C ARG A 94 4.78 -26.83 12.79
N THR A 95 4.74 -26.50 11.51
CA THR A 95 5.54 -27.11 10.44
C THR A 95 6.15 -26.03 9.56
N PRO A 96 7.26 -26.29 8.82
CA PRO A 96 7.85 -25.30 7.91
C PRO A 96 6.87 -24.81 6.84
N ARG A 97 6.07 -25.69 6.24
CA ARG A 97 5.02 -25.32 5.30
C ARG A 97 3.91 -24.49 5.95
N GLY A 98 3.50 -24.87 7.16
CA GLY A 98 2.52 -24.10 7.94
C GLY A 98 3.06 -22.71 8.32
N ALA A 99 4.36 -22.58 8.55
CA ALA A 99 5.00 -21.32 8.89
C ALA A 99 4.95 -20.31 7.72
N VAL A 100 5.25 -20.73 6.49
CA VAL A 100 5.16 -19.84 5.31
C VAL A 100 3.72 -19.53 4.94
N ALA A 101 2.79 -20.48 5.08
CA ALA A 101 1.36 -20.24 4.88
C ALA A 101 0.81 -19.23 5.90
N LEU A 102 1.17 -19.40 7.18
CA LEU A 102 0.81 -18.44 8.24
C LEU A 102 1.36 -17.04 7.93
N MET A 103 2.62 -16.95 7.51
CA MET A 103 3.23 -15.68 7.13
C MET A 103 2.48 -15.00 5.99
N ALA A 104 2.18 -15.74 4.90
CA ALA A 104 1.42 -15.24 3.76
C ALA A 104 0.04 -14.73 4.19
N PHE A 105 -0.71 -15.54 4.96
CA PHE A 105 -2.02 -15.16 5.46
C PHE A 105 -1.97 -13.90 6.34
N VAL A 106 -1.07 -13.86 7.33
CA VAL A 106 -0.99 -12.75 8.28
C VAL A 106 -0.53 -11.47 7.59
N SER A 107 0.46 -11.53 6.70
CA SER A 107 0.91 -10.34 5.95
C SER A 107 -0.22 -9.75 5.09
N MET A 108 -0.98 -10.58 4.39
CA MET A 108 -2.13 -10.16 3.59
C MET A 108 -3.27 -9.61 4.45
N ALA A 109 -3.58 -10.24 5.58
CA ALA A 109 -4.60 -9.76 6.51
C ALA A 109 -4.21 -8.41 7.15
N LEU A 110 -2.96 -8.24 7.54
CA LEU A 110 -2.45 -6.97 8.07
C LEU A 110 -2.47 -5.87 7.01
N ALA A 111 -2.09 -6.17 5.77
CA ALA A 111 -2.11 -5.20 4.68
C ALA A 111 -3.54 -4.79 4.29
N TYR A 112 -4.49 -5.71 4.36
CA TYR A 112 -5.91 -5.39 4.20
C TYR A 112 -6.40 -4.38 5.26
N VAL A 113 -5.89 -4.48 6.49
CA VAL A 113 -6.20 -3.50 7.56
C VAL A 113 -5.44 -2.20 7.36
N ASN A 114 -4.10 -2.27 7.21
CA ASN A 114 -3.26 -1.10 6.96
C ASN A 114 -1.91 -1.55 6.38
N TRP A 115 -1.55 -1.03 5.21
CA TRP A 115 -0.32 -1.43 4.52
C TRP A 115 0.96 -1.01 5.25
N GLY A 116 0.97 0.14 5.93
CA GLY A 116 2.10 0.56 6.75
C GLY A 116 2.30 -0.34 7.97
N LEU A 117 1.20 -0.78 8.60
CA LEU A 117 1.22 -1.79 9.66
C LEU A 117 1.78 -3.11 9.14
N SER A 118 1.32 -3.58 7.98
CA SER A 118 1.79 -4.84 7.41
C SER A 118 3.28 -4.83 7.12
N LEU A 119 3.81 -3.75 6.57
CA LEU A 119 5.23 -3.63 6.24
C LEU A 119 6.13 -3.90 7.46
N VAL A 120 5.82 -3.27 8.58
CA VAL A 120 6.63 -3.37 9.81
C VAL A 120 6.33 -4.65 10.59
N ALA A 121 5.04 -4.95 10.78
CA ALA A 121 4.62 -6.11 11.57
C ALA A 121 5.01 -7.43 10.88
N SER A 122 4.98 -7.50 9.54
CA SER A 122 5.46 -8.68 8.81
C SER A 122 6.97 -8.90 8.96
N ALA A 123 7.77 -7.82 8.95
CA ALA A 123 9.20 -7.92 9.24
C ALA A 123 9.49 -8.47 10.65
N MET A 124 8.72 -8.02 11.65
CA MET A 124 8.80 -8.54 13.02
C MET A 124 8.38 -10.02 13.08
N LEU A 125 7.31 -10.38 12.38
CA LEU A 125 6.80 -11.76 12.34
C LEU A 125 7.80 -12.71 11.67
N VAL A 126 8.51 -12.29 10.60
CA VAL A 126 9.61 -13.06 10.00
C VAL A 126 10.60 -13.50 11.07
N ARG A 127 11.04 -12.58 11.92
CA ARG A 127 11.98 -12.87 13.01
C ARG A 127 11.42 -13.87 14.02
N PHE A 128 10.18 -13.69 14.47
CA PHE A 128 9.57 -14.58 15.46
C PHE A 128 9.35 -15.99 14.90
N VAL A 129 8.94 -16.10 13.65
CA VAL A 129 8.76 -17.40 12.97
C VAL A 129 10.11 -18.08 12.73
N ALA A 130 11.12 -17.37 12.21
CA ALA A 130 12.43 -17.93 11.92
C ALA A 130 13.16 -18.42 13.17
N ARG A 131 13.00 -17.74 14.33
CA ARG A 131 13.52 -18.20 15.62
C ARG A 131 12.86 -19.49 16.11
N ARG A 132 11.56 -19.65 15.87
CA ARG A 132 10.82 -20.86 16.31
C ARG A 132 10.95 -22.03 15.33
N ARG A 133 11.16 -21.72 14.06
CA ARG A 133 11.26 -22.69 12.95
C ARG A 133 12.54 -22.44 12.15
N PRO A 134 13.71 -22.81 12.69
CA PRO A 134 14.98 -22.65 11.97
C PRO A 134 15.10 -23.57 10.76
N ASP A 135 14.15 -24.50 10.56
CA ASP A 135 14.01 -25.40 9.43
C ASP A 135 13.10 -24.84 8.30
N VAL A 136 12.60 -23.60 8.43
CA VAL A 136 11.85 -22.91 7.37
C VAL A 136 12.80 -22.33 6.31
N ASP A 137 12.39 -22.35 5.04
CA ASP A 137 13.13 -21.60 4.02
C ASP A 137 12.94 -20.09 4.24
N TYR A 138 14.06 -19.42 4.57
CA TYR A 138 14.05 -18.02 4.97
C TYR A 138 13.68 -17.07 3.83
N ARG A 139 14.10 -17.38 2.60
CA ARG A 139 13.78 -16.57 1.42
C ARG A 139 12.29 -16.62 1.12
N LEU A 140 11.69 -17.81 1.15
CA LEU A 140 10.24 -17.96 0.98
C LEU A 140 9.46 -17.30 2.12
N LEU A 141 9.95 -17.40 3.36
CA LEU A 141 9.32 -16.74 4.51
C LEU A 141 9.27 -15.22 4.31
N VAL A 142 10.37 -14.60 3.86
CA VAL A 142 10.45 -13.16 3.56
C VAL A 142 9.60 -12.80 2.33
N ALA A 143 9.58 -13.62 1.29
CA ALA A 143 8.67 -13.43 0.15
C ALA A 143 7.20 -13.42 0.58
N CYS A 144 6.80 -14.35 1.46
CA CYS A 144 5.44 -14.40 2.01
C CYS A 144 5.11 -13.19 2.90
N ALA A 145 6.08 -12.63 3.60
CA ALA A 145 5.91 -11.40 4.37
C ALA A 145 5.59 -10.18 3.48
N TYR A 146 5.99 -10.22 2.21
CA TYR A 146 5.71 -9.18 1.23
C TYR A 146 4.38 -9.35 0.49
N PHE A 147 3.72 -10.51 0.54
CA PHE A 147 2.45 -10.75 -0.16
C PHE A 147 1.36 -9.74 0.21
N GLY A 148 1.36 -9.23 1.43
CA GLY A 148 0.39 -8.22 1.86
C GLY A 148 0.43 -6.97 0.98
N LEU A 149 1.62 -6.41 0.79
CA LEU A 149 1.82 -5.25 -0.09
C LEU A 149 1.64 -5.59 -1.57
N GLY A 150 2.01 -6.79 -1.98
CA GLY A 150 1.89 -7.20 -3.38
C GLY A 150 0.48 -7.61 -3.82
N ALA A 151 -0.46 -7.89 -2.89
CA ALA A 151 -1.69 -8.58 -3.31
C ALA A 151 -3.00 -8.15 -2.61
N THR A 152 -2.98 -7.41 -1.50
CA THR A 152 -4.21 -7.12 -0.73
C THR A 152 -4.38 -5.70 -0.22
N TRP A 153 -3.32 -4.91 -0.12
CA TRP A 153 -3.37 -3.60 0.54
C TRP A 153 -4.37 -2.62 -0.08
N HIS A 154 -4.45 -2.59 -1.41
CA HIS A 154 -5.31 -1.63 -2.14
C HIS A 154 -6.77 -2.09 -2.23
N ALA A 155 -7.06 -3.33 -1.80
CA ALA A 155 -8.40 -3.87 -1.66
C ALA A 155 -9.01 -3.68 -0.25
N GLY A 156 -8.24 -3.12 0.71
CA GLY A 156 -8.58 -3.04 2.13
C GLY A 156 -8.73 -1.62 2.69
N LEU A 157 -8.74 -1.55 4.02
CA LEU A 157 -9.03 -0.33 4.80
C LEU A 157 -7.94 0.75 4.74
N SER A 158 -6.85 0.53 4.05
CA SER A 158 -5.83 1.54 3.78
C SER A 158 -5.62 1.79 2.28
N ALA A 159 -6.57 1.34 1.47
CA ALA A 159 -6.59 1.60 0.05
C ALA A 159 -6.59 3.10 -0.27
N SER A 160 -5.79 3.53 -1.23
CA SER A 160 -5.72 4.96 -1.59
C SER A 160 -6.95 5.40 -2.37
N ALA A 161 -7.16 4.88 -3.58
CA ALA A 161 -8.27 5.29 -4.45
C ALA A 161 -9.65 4.94 -3.87
N PRO A 162 -9.94 3.71 -3.41
CA PRO A 162 -11.27 3.36 -2.90
C PRO A 162 -11.70 4.15 -1.67
N LEU A 163 -10.79 4.45 -0.73
CA LEU A 163 -11.13 5.28 0.44
C LEU A 163 -11.17 6.76 0.12
N LEU A 164 -10.34 7.22 -0.82
CA LEU A 164 -10.37 8.61 -1.25
C LEU A 164 -11.74 8.98 -1.81
N VAL A 165 -12.27 8.17 -2.75
CA VAL A 165 -13.57 8.46 -3.40
C VAL A 165 -14.77 8.39 -2.44
N ALA A 166 -14.58 7.80 -1.26
CA ALA A 166 -15.55 7.83 -0.17
C ALA A 166 -15.36 9.02 0.78
N THR A 167 -14.30 9.82 0.61
CA THR A 167 -13.94 10.90 1.54
C THR A 167 -14.52 12.22 1.06
N PRO A 168 -15.40 12.90 1.84
CA PRO A 168 -15.91 14.22 1.49
C PRO A 168 -14.77 15.22 1.27
N GLY A 169 -14.91 16.07 0.25
CA GLY A 169 -13.92 17.08 -0.09
C GLY A 169 -12.73 16.56 -0.91
N HIS A 170 -12.78 15.33 -1.41
CA HIS A 170 -11.70 14.81 -2.26
C HIS A 170 -11.63 15.55 -3.62
N PHE A 171 -10.45 15.59 -4.21
CA PHE A 171 -10.17 16.42 -5.39
C PHE A 171 -10.98 16.05 -6.66
N LEU A 172 -11.60 14.87 -6.71
CA LEU A 172 -12.47 14.43 -7.80
C LEU A 172 -13.97 14.53 -7.47
N GLU A 173 -14.38 14.99 -6.28
CA GLU A 173 -15.78 14.97 -5.85
C GLU A 173 -16.70 15.73 -6.80
N LYS A 174 -16.23 16.85 -7.36
CA LYS A 174 -17.03 17.64 -8.31
C LYS A 174 -17.32 16.92 -9.63
N SER A 175 -16.46 15.98 -10.05
CA SER A 175 -16.60 15.26 -11.31
C SER A 175 -17.32 13.92 -11.18
N MET A 176 -17.18 13.22 -10.04
CA MET A 176 -17.73 11.87 -9.88
C MET A 176 -18.63 11.67 -8.65
N GLY A 177 -18.77 12.68 -7.78
CA GLY A 177 -19.46 12.56 -6.51
C GLY A 177 -18.71 11.70 -5.49
N LEU A 178 -19.41 11.33 -4.42
CA LEU A 178 -18.91 10.40 -3.40
C LEU A 178 -19.32 8.97 -3.73
N ILE A 179 -18.40 8.04 -3.64
CA ILE A 179 -18.67 6.61 -3.78
C ILE A 179 -18.47 5.95 -2.41
N PRO A 180 -19.55 5.53 -1.74
CA PRO A 180 -19.45 4.90 -0.42
C PRO A 180 -18.73 3.55 -0.51
N ILE A 181 -18.10 3.14 0.59
CA ILE A 181 -17.23 1.97 0.65
C ILE A 181 -17.94 0.64 0.40
N ASP A 182 -19.25 0.57 0.58
CA ASP A 182 -20.06 -0.62 0.24
C ASP A 182 -20.15 -0.86 -1.28
N ARG A 183 -19.90 0.15 -2.10
CA ARG A 183 -19.80 0.02 -3.56
C ARG A 183 -18.37 -0.29 -4.04
N THR A 184 -17.38 -0.13 -3.18
CA THR A 184 -15.96 -0.41 -3.49
C THR A 184 -15.39 -1.49 -2.58
N LEU A 185 -14.78 -1.14 -1.44
CA LEU A 185 -14.06 -2.06 -0.55
C LEU A 185 -14.91 -3.22 -0.05
N PHE A 186 -16.16 -2.96 0.31
CA PHE A 186 -17.09 -3.97 0.80
C PHE A 186 -18.13 -4.41 -0.26
N SER A 187 -17.89 -4.11 -1.54
CA SER A 187 -18.68 -4.71 -2.60
C SER A 187 -18.50 -6.23 -2.63
N PRO A 188 -19.53 -7.01 -2.98
CA PRO A 188 -19.41 -8.47 -3.06
C PRO A 188 -18.27 -8.91 -3.98
N PHE A 189 -18.05 -8.20 -5.09
CA PHE A 189 -16.95 -8.46 -6.02
C PHE A 189 -15.58 -8.34 -5.33
N ASN A 190 -15.31 -7.21 -4.66
CA ASN A 190 -14.02 -6.98 -4.02
C ASN A 190 -13.76 -7.94 -2.86
N VAL A 191 -14.79 -8.23 -2.05
CA VAL A 191 -14.66 -9.17 -0.93
C VAL A 191 -14.38 -10.59 -1.44
N LEU A 192 -15.14 -11.07 -2.43
CA LEU A 192 -14.94 -12.40 -3.00
C LEU A 192 -13.54 -12.53 -3.63
N LEU A 193 -13.12 -11.53 -4.40
CA LEU A 193 -11.80 -11.53 -5.04
C LEU A 193 -10.68 -11.50 -3.98
N THR A 194 -10.81 -10.67 -2.94
CA THR A 194 -9.85 -10.63 -1.83
C THR A 194 -9.72 -11.99 -1.15
N VAL A 195 -10.84 -12.61 -0.79
CA VAL A 195 -10.83 -13.95 -0.17
C VAL A 195 -10.18 -14.98 -1.08
N SER A 196 -10.48 -14.94 -2.38
CA SER A 196 -9.91 -15.86 -3.37
C SER A 196 -8.40 -15.68 -3.50
N VAL A 197 -7.90 -14.45 -3.54
CA VAL A 197 -6.47 -14.13 -3.60
C VAL A 197 -5.77 -14.56 -2.30
N VAL A 198 -6.32 -14.23 -1.14
CA VAL A 198 -5.74 -14.62 0.16
C VAL A 198 -5.67 -16.14 0.29
N ALA A 199 -6.74 -16.86 -0.03
CA ALA A 199 -6.75 -18.31 0.00
C ALA A 199 -5.75 -18.91 -1.01
N GLY A 200 -5.79 -18.45 -2.25
CA GLY A 200 -4.91 -18.95 -3.33
C GLY A 200 -3.43 -18.75 -3.03
N LEU A 201 -3.02 -17.55 -2.62
CA LEU A 201 -1.62 -17.26 -2.30
C LEU A 201 -1.16 -17.92 -1.00
N THR A 202 -2.05 -18.11 0.00
CA THR A 202 -1.73 -18.88 1.20
C THR A 202 -1.48 -20.35 0.90
N LEU A 203 -2.32 -20.96 0.07
CA LEU A 203 -2.14 -22.34 -0.40
C LEU A 203 -0.87 -22.47 -1.26
N LEU A 204 -0.63 -21.49 -2.13
CA LEU A 204 0.59 -21.44 -2.94
C LEU A 204 1.84 -21.38 -2.06
N ALA A 205 1.87 -20.52 -1.04
CA ALA A 205 2.98 -20.41 -0.09
C ALA A 205 3.27 -21.76 0.58
N TRP A 206 2.22 -22.46 1.04
CA TRP A 206 2.34 -23.80 1.61
C TRP A 206 2.94 -24.80 0.63
N ALA A 207 2.52 -24.76 -0.65
CA ALA A 207 2.98 -25.66 -1.68
C ALA A 207 4.42 -25.39 -2.16
N LEU A 208 4.85 -24.11 -2.13
CA LEU A 208 6.17 -23.69 -2.60
C LEU A 208 7.31 -24.02 -1.65
N HIS A 209 7.03 -24.43 -0.39
CA HIS A 209 8.10 -24.73 0.55
C HIS A 209 8.97 -25.87 0.04
N PRO A 210 10.30 -25.65 -0.12
CA PRO A 210 11.20 -26.63 -0.71
C PRO A 210 11.34 -27.88 0.18
N LYS A 211 11.90 -28.92 -0.40
CA LYS A 211 12.27 -30.13 0.36
C LYS A 211 13.41 -29.79 1.34
N PRO A 212 13.56 -30.55 2.46
CA PRO A 212 14.53 -30.23 3.52
C PRO A 212 15.97 -30.04 3.04
N GLU A 213 16.39 -30.76 2.01
CA GLU A 213 17.73 -30.68 1.41
C GLU A 213 18.00 -29.35 0.66
N ASN A 214 16.95 -28.64 0.24
CA ASN A 214 17.02 -27.40 -0.55
C ASN A 214 16.63 -26.15 0.26
N VAL A 215 16.43 -26.28 1.57
CA VAL A 215 16.05 -25.18 2.45
C VAL A 215 17.24 -24.27 2.70
N VAL A 216 17.05 -22.97 2.44
CA VAL A 216 18.02 -21.94 2.85
C VAL A 216 17.62 -21.39 4.22
N ARG A 217 18.47 -21.67 5.21
CA ARG A 217 18.26 -21.24 6.59
C ARG A 217 18.78 -19.83 6.80
N VAL A 218 18.19 -19.10 7.74
CA VAL A 218 18.68 -17.80 8.15
C VAL A 218 19.96 -17.95 8.99
N ASP A 219 20.91 -17.02 8.81
CA ASP A 219 22.04 -16.90 9.72
C ASP A 219 21.55 -16.38 11.09
N PRO A 220 21.85 -17.06 12.20
CA PRO A 220 21.50 -16.61 13.55
C PRO A 220 21.94 -15.17 13.85
N ALA A 221 23.11 -14.74 13.33
CA ALA A 221 23.59 -13.38 13.48
C ALA A 221 22.70 -12.31 12.82
N VAL A 222 21.92 -12.68 11.79
CA VAL A 222 20.91 -11.81 11.20
C VAL A 222 19.74 -11.63 12.14
N LEU A 223 19.27 -12.72 12.78
CA LEU A 223 18.13 -12.66 13.72
C LEU A 223 18.42 -11.83 14.97
N GLU A 224 19.67 -11.80 15.44
CA GLU A 224 20.06 -10.98 16.58
C GLU A 224 20.05 -9.48 16.27
N LYS A 225 20.40 -9.12 15.03
CA LYS A 225 20.45 -7.73 14.56
C LYS A 225 19.08 -7.15 14.18
N LEU A 226 18.06 -7.98 14.05
CA LEU A 226 16.68 -7.56 13.90
C LEU A 226 16.21 -6.97 15.23
N GLY A 227 16.51 -5.69 15.45
CA GLY A 227 16.20 -4.98 16.69
C GLY A 227 14.70 -4.95 17.01
N ASP A 228 14.41 -4.95 18.31
CA ASP A 228 13.09 -4.61 18.80
C ASP A 228 13.00 -3.08 18.97
N PHE A 229 11.79 -2.54 18.89
CA PHE A 229 11.54 -1.19 19.37
C PHE A 229 11.93 -1.10 20.85
N VAL A 230 12.89 -0.21 21.16
CA VAL A 230 13.37 0.03 22.51
C VAL A 230 12.64 1.25 23.07
N PRO A 231 11.71 1.06 24.02
CA PRO A 231 11.06 2.19 24.68
C PRO A 231 12.09 3.10 25.37
N PRO A 232 11.86 4.42 25.37
CA PRO A 232 12.76 5.33 26.07
C PRO A 232 12.76 5.06 27.58
N GLU A 233 13.94 5.08 28.17
CA GLU A 233 14.09 4.99 29.61
C GLU A 233 13.59 6.26 30.29
N ARG A 234 13.01 6.11 31.47
CA ARG A 234 12.59 7.29 32.26
C ARG A 234 13.83 7.93 32.88
N PRO A 235 14.08 9.24 32.61
CA PRO A 235 15.18 9.94 33.24
C PRO A 235 15.13 9.87 34.77
N SER A 236 16.29 9.82 35.42
CA SER A 236 16.40 9.81 36.90
C SER A 236 15.99 11.14 37.53
N GLU A 237 16.11 12.21 36.77
CA GLU A 237 15.68 13.55 37.18
C GLU A 237 14.17 13.59 37.42
N LYS A 238 13.73 14.26 38.50
CA LYS A 238 12.33 14.39 38.85
C LYS A 238 11.85 15.81 38.51
N SER A 239 11.11 15.92 37.40
CA SER A 239 10.41 17.15 37.00
C SER A 239 8.96 16.84 36.64
N PHE A 240 8.11 17.87 36.67
CA PHE A 240 6.71 17.76 36.24
C PHE A 240 6.61 17.34 34.77
N ALA A 241 7.47 17.88 33.89
CA ALA A 241 7.52 17.55 32.48
C ALA A 241 7.84 16.05 32.27
N ILE A 242 8.89 15.53 32.92
CA ILE A 242 9.27 14.11 32.85
C ILE A 242 8.14 13.22 33.39
N TRP A 243 7.48 13.62 34.47
CA TRP A 243 6.34 12.87 34.99
C TRP A 243 5.21 12.83 34.00
N LEU A 244 4.87 13.94 33.35
CA LEU A 244 3.78 14.04 32.35
C LEU A 244 4.07 13.21 31.11
N ASP A 245 5.30 13.25 30.57
CA ASP A 245 5.72 12.50 29.39
C ASP A 245 5.73 10.99 29.62
N HIS A 246 5.97 10.56 30.86
CA HIS A 246 5.99 9.14 31.24
C HIS A 246 4.70 8.66 31.93
N ALA A 247 3.70 9.55 32.13
CA ALA A 247 2.39 9.20 32.65
C ALA A 247 1.45 8.73 31.54
N ARG A 248 0.57 7.80 31.86
CA ARG A 248 -0.44 7.29 30.91
C ARG A 248 -1.63 8.24 30.72
N LEU A 249 -1.77 9.23 31.58
CA LEU A 249 -2.96 10.08 31.68
C LEU A 249 -3.31 10.75 30.35
N LEU A 250 -2.33 11.40 29.69
CA LEU A 250 -2.57 12.13 28.44
C LEU A 250 -3.02 11.21 27.31
N ASN A 251 -2.38 10.06 27.16
CA ASN A 251 -2.74 9.08 26.12
C ASN A 251 -4.13 8.50 26.36
N ILE A 252 -4.49 8.23 27.62
CA ILE A 252 -5.84 7.74 27.98
C ILE A 252 -6.88 8.82 27.70
N VAL A 253 -6.66 10.06 28.14
CA VAL A 253 -7.61 11.16 27.91
C VAL A 253 -7.83 11.40 26.42
N PHE A 254 -6.74 11.53 25.65
CA PHE A 254 -6.83 11.67 24.18
C PHE A 254 -7.57 10.49 23.55
N GLY A 255 -7.21 9.29 23.94
CA GLY A 255 -7.79 8.07 23.39
C GLY A 255 -9.28 7.93 23.70
N VAL A 256 -9.70 8.22 24.94
CA VAL A 256 -11.13 8.21 25.31
C VAL A 256 -11.92 9.27 24.54
N LEU A 257 -11.41 10.50 24.46
CA LEU A 257 -12.04 11.56 23.67
C LEU A 257 -12.13 11.17 22.18
N GLY A 258 -11.07 10.59 21.63
CA GLY A 258 -11.05 10.11 20.25
C GLY A 258 -12.07 9.00 19.99
N LEU A 259 -12.15 8.00 20.88
CA LEU A 259 -13.14 6.92 20.76
C LEU A 259 -14.58 7.41 20.93
N LEU A 260 -14.83 8.35 21.83
CA LEU A 260 -16.15 8.97 22.00
C LEU A 260 -16.56 9.75 20.75
N TRP A 261 -15.64 10.54 20.19
CA TRP A 261 -15.90 11.26 18.93
C TRP A 261 -16.18 10.29 17.80
N LEU A 262 -15.35 9.25 17.65
CA LEU A 262 -15.49 8.24 16.61
C LEU A 262 -16.82 7.49 16.72
N GLY A 263 -17.19 7.06 17.92
CA GLY A 263 -18.46 6.39 18.16
C GLY A 263 -19.67 7.29 17.83
N ARG A 264 -19.61 8.56 18.25
CA ARG A 264 -20.63 9.56 17.89
C ARG A 264 -20.69 9.80 16.39
N TYR A 265 -19.53 9.96 15.72
CA TYR A 265 -19.46 10.19 14.28
C TYR A 265 -20.09 9.03 13.52
N LEU A 266 -19.69 7.79 13.80
CA LEU A 266 -20.24 6.60 13.16
C LEU A 266 -21.75 6.47 13.41
N TRP A 267 -22.20 6.70 14.63
CA TRP A 267 -23.62 6.67 14.97
C TRP A 267 -24.45 7.64 14.13
N LEU A 268 -23.97 8.88 13.95
CA LEU A 268 -24.71 9.94 13.24
C LEU A 268 -24.66 9.80 11.72
N ASN A 269 -23.66 9.10 11.17
CA ASN A 269 -23.38 9.06 9.73
C ASN A 269 -23.62 7.67 9.09
N GLY A 270 -24.40 6.78 9.73
CA GLY A 270 -24.80 5.50 9.14
C GLY A 270 -23.85 4.34 9.43
N GLY A 271 -23.09 4.40 10.53
CA GLY A 271 -22.23 3.33 11.01
C GLY A 271 -21.00 3.10 10.14
N TRP A 272 -20.69 1.84 9.86
CA TRP A 272 -19.50 1.46 9.10
C TRP A 272 -19.46 2.04 7.66
N ARG A 273 -20.61 2.40 7.07
CA ARG A 273 -20.70 3.04 5.75
C ARG A 273 -20.11 4.44 5.72
N ALA A 274 -19.95 5.08 6.87
CA ALA A 274 -19.30 6.38 7.01
C ALA A 274 -17.77 6.31 7.05
N LEU A 275 -17.19 5.10 6.98
CA LEU A 275 -15.74 4.95 6.88
C LEU A 275 -15.23 5.61 5.60
N ASN A 276 -14.19 6.40 5.77
CA ASN A 276 -13.46 7.10 4.72
C ASN A 276 -12.02 7.29 5.18
N LEU A 277 -11.17 7.87 4.34
CA LEU A 277 -9.76 7.99 4.61
C LEU A 277 -9.45 8.77 5.91
N ASN A 278 -10.22 9.82 6.21
CA ASN A 278 -10.04 10.61 7.43
C ASN A 278 -10.41 9.82 8.68
N VAL A 279 -11.54 9.11 8.64
CA VAL A 279 -12.04 8.31 9.78
C VAL A 279 -11.11 7.15 10.07
N VAL A 280 -10.61 6.48 9.03
CA VAL A 280 -9.66 5.37 9.17
C VAL A 280 -8.33 5.87 9.76
N ASN A 281 -7.76 6.96 9.23
CA ASN A 281 -6.54 7.57 9.76
C ASN A 281 -6.69 8.01 11.22
N PHE A 282 -7.83 8.64 11.54
CA PHE A 282 -8.12 9.05 12.92
C PHE A 282 -8.24 7.84 13.85
N THR A 283 -8.90 6.76 13.40
CA THR A 283 -9.02 5.53 14.17
C THR A 283 -7.65 4.92 14.49
N PHE A 284 -6.78 4.81 13.48
CA PHE A 284 -5.44 4.26 13.68
C PHE A 284 -4.58 5.17 14.57
N LEU A 285 -4.70 6.50 14.45
CA LEU A 285 -4.01 7.43 15.33
C LEU A 285 -4.45 7.27 16.80
N VAL A 286 -5.75 7.24 17.06
CA VAL A 286 -6.31 7.05 18.40
C VAL A 286 -5.84 5.73 19.01
N LEU A 287 -5.89 4.64 18.23
CA LEU A 287 -5.40 3.34 18.68
C LEU A 287 -3.90 3.35 18.95
N ALA A 288 -3.10 3.99 18.10
CA ALA A 288 -1.65 4.10 18.30
C ALA A 288 -1.34 4.86 19.59
N VAL A 289 -1.99 6.01 19.85
CA VAL A 289 -1.81 6.79 21.07
C VAL A 289 -2.15 5.97 22.33
N LEU A 290 -3.29 5.28 22.31
CA LEU A 290 -3.71 4.44 23.44
C LEU A 290 -2.75 3.29 23.70
N LEU A 291 -2.34 2.57 22.66
CA LEU A 291 -1.57 1.35 22.78
C LEU A 291 -0.09 1.59 23.10
N HIS A 292 0.47 2.77 22.79
CA HIS A 292 1.79 3.16 23.29
C HIS A 292 1.79 3.49 24.78
N GLY A 293 0.65 3.91 25.32
CA GLY A 293 0.42 4.13 26.75
C GLY A 293 1.02 5.39 27.33
N THR A 294 2.15 5.90 26.84
CA THR A 294 2.78 7.15 27.34
C THR A 294 3.24 8.05 26.19
N PRO A 295 3.23 9.41 26.36
CA PRO A 295 3.75 10.32 25.35
C PRO A 295 5.19 10.00 24.93
N ALA A 296 6.09 9.74 25.87
CA ALA A 296 7.49 9.45 25.58
C ALA A 296 7.66 8.24 24.63
N ARG A 297 6.91 7.16 24.85
CA ARG A 297 6.93 5.98 23.95
C ARG A 297 6.35 6.29 22.59
N LEU A 298 5.25 7.05 22.53
CA LEU A 298 4.62 7.46 21.29
C LEU A 298 5.56 8.33 20.45
N ILE A 299 6.20 9.35 21.08
CA ILE A 299 7.15 10.23 20.39
C ILE A 299 8.33 9.44 19.85
N LYS A 300 8.90 8.53 20.64
CA LYS A 300 10.01 7.69 20.19
C LYS A 300 9.63 6.82 18.97
N ALA A 301 8.45 6.24 18.98
CA ALA A 301 7.93 5.48 17.82
C ALA A 301 7.65 6.42 16.63
N ALA A 302 7.18 7.65 16.88
CA ALA A 302 6.92 8.66 15.85
C ALA A 302 8.19 9.14 15.14
N GLU A 303 9.33 9.23 15.85
CA GLU A 303 10.63 9.52 15.25
C GLU A 303 11.03 8.45 14.22
N GLU A 304 10.84 7.17 14.57
CA GLU A 304 11.11 6.06 13.66
C GLU A 304 10.15 6.07 12.46
N ALA A 305 8.85 6.23 12.72
CA ALA A 305 7.82 6.31 11.68
C ALA A 305 8.01 7.51 10.74
N GLY A 306 8.47 8.64 11.27
CA GLY A 306 8.76 9.87 10.51
C GLY A 306 9.85 9.68 9.47
N SER A 307 10.83 8.83 9.75
CA SER A 307 11.97 8.59 8.86
C SER A 307 11.59 8.01 7.49
N VAL A 308 10.42 7.36 7.37
CA VAL A 308 9.96 6.74 6.12
C VAL A 308 9.00 7.61 5.31
N LEU A 309 8.63 8.81 5.80
CA LEU A 309 7.67 9.70 5.13
C LEU A 309 8.26 10.56 4.01
N HIS A 310 9.60 10.66 3.93
CA HIS A 310 10.28 11.53 2.97
C HIS A 310 9.85 11.29 1.51
N GLY A 311 9.56 10.04 1.15
CA GLY A 311 9.10 9.70 -0.19
C GLY A 311 7.75 10.36 -0.53
N ILE A 312 6.78 10.30 0.38
CA ILE A 312 5.47 10.93 0.19
C ILE A 312 5.62 12.43 0.11
N VAL A 313 6.30 13.05 1.08
CA VAL A 313 6.46 14.51 1.19
C VAL A 313 7.15 15.09 -0.04
N LEU A 314 8.16 14.40 -0.60
CA LEU A 314 8.94 14.91 -1.73
C LEU A 314 8.23 14.69 -3.08
N GLN A 315 7.52 13.57 -3.25
CA GLN A 315 7.01 13.16 -4.56
C GLN A 315 5.59 13.66 -4.85
N PHE A 316 4.72 13.73 -3.86
CA PHE A 316 3.33 14.13 -4.06
C PHE A 316 3.15 15.52 -4.68
N PRO A 317 3.93 16.56 -4.33
CA PRO A 317 3.86 17.84 -5.03
C PRO A 317 4.16 17.75 -6.53
N LEU A 318 5.13 16.91 -6.95
CA LEU A 318 5.43 16.69 -8.36
C LEU A 318 4.26 16.03 -9.09
N TYR A 319 3.64 15.03 -8.49
CA TYR A 319 2.45 14.38 -9.04
C TYR A 319 1.24 15.32 -9.06
N ALA A 320 1.13 16.22 -8.08
CA ALA A 320 0.12 17.27 -8.07
C ALA A 320 0.32 18.26 -9.23
N GLY A 321 1.56 18.59 -9.57
CA GLY A 321 1.88 19.38 -10.77
C GLY A 321 1.43 18.68 -12.06
N ILE A 322 1.67 17.36 -12.20
CA ILE A 322 1.18 16.56 -13.32
C ILE A 322 -0.37 16.60 -13.38
N TYR A 323 -1.05 16.41 -12.25
CA TYR A 323 -2.50 16.54 -12.16
C TYR A 323 -3.00 17.91 -12.63
N GLY A 324 -2.31 19.00 -12.27
CA GLY A 324 -2.60 20.36 -12.72
C GLY A 324 -2.55 20.49 -14.25
N ILE A 325 -1.56 19.87 -14.91
CA ILE A 325 -1.48 19.82 -16.38
C ILE A 325 -2.69 19.10 -16.96
N PHE A 326 -3.02 17.90 -16.47
CA PHE A 326 -4.18 17.14 -16.94
C PHE A 326 -5.48 17.95 -16.84
N LYS A 327 -5.67 18.62 -15.73
CA LYS A 327 -6.89 19.44 -15.48
C LYS A 327 -7.03 20.64 -16.41
N ALA A 328 -5.91 21.25 -16.83
CA ALA A 328 -5.93 22.56 -17.49
C ALA A 328 -5.73 22.52 -19.02
N THR A 329 -5.16 21.44 -19.58
CA THR A 329 -4.63 21.45 -20.96
C THR A 329 -5.45 20.65 -21.98
N GLY A 330 -6.54 19.98 -21.59
CA GLY A 330 -7.31 19.09 -22.46
C GLY A 330 -6.64 17.74 -22.74
N LEU A 331 -5.48 17.46 -22.13
CA LEU A 331 -4.80 16.17 -22.29
C LEU A 331 -5.65 15.01 -21.74
N THR A 332 -6.42 15.25 -20.67
CA THR A 332 -7.42 14.31 -20.14
C THR A 332 -8.37 13.79 -21.20
N ASP A 333 -8.94 14.70 -21.99
CA ASP A 333 -9.91 14.42 -23.04
C ASP A 333 -9.29 13.58 -24.18
N ARG A 334 -8.07 13.94 -24.59
CA ARG A 334 -7.31 13.20 -25.64
C ARG A 334 -7.02 11.75 -25.21
N ILE A 335 -6.56 11.54 -23.99
CA ILE A 335 -6.27 10.19 -23.46
C ILE A 335 -7.57 9.43 -23.22
N GLY A 336 -8.61 10.08 -22.69
CA GLY A 336 -9.94 9.49 -22.52
C GLY A 336 -10.50 8.93 -23.84
N HIS A 337 -10.42 9.70 -24.92
CA HIS A 337 -10.81 9.25 -26.26
C HIS A 337 -10.00 8.04 -26.75
N LEU A 338 -8.69 7.98 -26.47
CA LEU A 338 -7.87 6.81 -26.80
C LEU A 338 -8.41 5.56 -26.10
N PHE A 339 -8.71 5.65 -24.80
CA PHE A 339 -9.30 4.52 -24.06
C PHE A 339 -10.65 4.09 -24.62
N VAL A 340 -11.52 5.05 -24.98
CA VAL A 340 -12.81 4.76 -25.62
C VAL A 340 -12.63 4.01 -26.95
N SER A 341 -11.63 4.39 -27.76
CA SER A 341 -11.36 3.72 -29.03
C SER A 341 -10.83 2.28 -28.89
N LEU A 342 -10.21 1.97 -27.77
CA LEU A 342 -9.59 0.66 -27.48
C LEU A 342 -10.50 -0.27 -26.64
N SER A 343 -11.66 0.21 -26.19
CA SER A 343 -12.48 -0.48 -25.19
C SER A 343 -13.96 -0.51 -25.58
N THR A 344 -14.68 -1.40 -24.93
CA THR A 344 -16.15 -1.42 -24.86
C THR A 344 -16.58 -1.30 -23.40
N THR A 345 -17.87 -1.09 -23.14
CA THR A 345 -18.42 -1.07 -21.79
C THR A 345 -18.01 -2.30 -20.96
N SER A 346 -17.98 -3.49 -21.59
CA SER A 346 -17.66 -4.75 -20.92
C SER A 346 -16.15 -5.01 -20.76
N THR A 347 -15.31 -4.50 -21.66
CA THR A 347 -13.86 -4.76 -21.61
C THR A 347 -13.09 -3.68 -20.85
N PHE A 348 -13.68 -2.50 -20.65
CA PHE A 348 -12.99 -1.36 -20.08
C PHE A 348 -12.43 -1.60 -18.68
N PRO A 349 -13.16 -2.23 -17.71
CA PRO A 349 -12.59 -2.54 -16.39
C PRO A 349 -11.35 -3.42 -16.46
N ALA A 350 -11.36 -4.46 -17.32
CA ALA A 350 -10.21 -5.33 -17.51
C ALA A 350 -9.02 -4.60 -18.14
N ILE A 351 -9.28 -3.70 -19.10
CA ILE A 351 -8.24 -2.86 -19.71
C ILE A 351 -7.64 -1.90 -18.69
N VAL A 352 -8.47 -1.25 -17.87
CA VAL A 352 -7.99 -0.39 -16.76
C VAL A 352 -7.12 -1.18 -15.79
N TYR A 353 -7.54 -2.38 -15.40
CA TYR A 353 -6.76 -3.27 -14.54
C TYR A 353 -5.37 -3.56 -15.12
N LEU A 354 -5.31 -4.00 -16.38
CA LEU A 354 -4.03 -4.34 -17.03
C LEU A 354 -3.15 -3.10 -17.24
N TYR A 355 -3.76 -2.00 -17.69
CA TYR A 355 -3.07 -0.72 -17.89
C TYR A 355 -2.47 -0.20 -16.57
N SER A 356 -3.28 -0.14 -15.51
CA SER A 356 -2.83 0.30 -14.20
C SER A 356 -1.68 -0.56 -13.67
N GLY A 357 -1.71 -1.89 -13.92
CA GLY A 357 -0.62 -2.79 -13.57
C GLY A 357 0.68 -2.48 -14.32
N VAL A 358 0.60 -2.22 -15.63
CA VAL A 358 1.79 -1.85 -16.41
C VAL A 358 2.38 -0.52 -15.91
N VAL A 359 1.55 0.49 -15.68
CA VAL A 359 2.02 1.80 -15.18
C VAL A 359 2.60 1.67 -13.78
N ASN A 360 2.01 0.84 -12.91
CA ASN A 360 2.50 0.63 -11.55
C ASN A 360 3.91 0.05 -11.49
N TYR A 361 4.32 -0.73 -12.46
CA TYR A 361 5.69 -1.25 -12.50
C TYR A 361 6.73 -0.12 -12.52
N PHE A 362 6.42 0.99 -13.18
CA PHE A 362 7.30 2.17 -13.29
C PHE A 362 6.98 3.23 -12.22
N VAL A 363 5.72 3.36 -11.82
CA VAL A 363 5.22 4.36 -10.87
C VAL A 363 4.55 3.66 -9.69
N PRO A 364 5.31 3.07 -8.77
CA PRO A 364 4.76 2.25 -7.69
C PRO A 364 4.18 3.13 -6.57
N SER A 365 3.07 3.80 -6.84
CA SER A 365 2.41 4.71 -5.91
C SER A 365 0.92 4.79 -6.16
N GLY A 366 0.14 3.95 -5.49
CA GLY A 366 -1.30 3.87 -5.69
C GLY A 366 -2.08 5.17 -5.45
N GLY A 367 -1.60 6.04 -4.56
CA GLY A 367 -2.24 7.34 -4.33
C GLY A 367 -1.92 8.36 -5.42
N SER A 368 -0.64 8.62 -5.64
CA SER A 368 -0.18 9.63 -6.61
C SER A 368 -0.55 9.25 -8.05
N LYS A 369 -0.42 7.97 -8.38
CA LYS A 369 -0.79 7.44 -9.70
C LYS A 369 -2.31 7.60 -9.93
N TRP A 370 -3.16 7.36 -8.92
CA TRP A 370 -4.59 7.63 -9.01
C TRP A 370 -4.88 9.09 -9.34
N ALA A 371 -4.19 10.03 -8.72
CA ALA A 371 -4.38 11.45 -9.02
C ALA A 371 -4.08 11.78 -10.49
N ILE A 372 -3.12 11.09 -11.11
CA ILE A 372 -2.78 11.26 -12.53
C ILE A 372 -3.77 10.55 -13.43
N GLU A 373 -4.14 9.30 -13.11
CA GLU A 373 -4.91 8.43 -14.00
C GLU A 373 -6.43 8.67 -13.92
N ALA A 374 -6.95 8.99 -12.74
CA ALA A 374 -8.37 9.14 -12.52
C ALA A 374 -9.07 10.12 -13.50
N PRO A 375 -8.51 11.31 -13.82
CA PRO A 375 -9.19 12.25 -14.73
C PRO A 375 -9.57 11.62 -16.07
N TYR A 376 -8.64 10.95 -16.73
CA TYR A 376 -8.92 10.37 -18.07
C TYR A 376 -9.60 9.00 -18.02
N LEU A 377 -9.37 8.21 -16.97
CA LEU A 377 -10.07 6.93 -16.80
C LEU A 377 -11.55 7.14 -16.49
N LEU A 378 -11.89 8.14 -15.67
CA LEU A 378 -13.27 8.47 -15.34
C LEU A 378 -14.00 9.17 -16.50
N ASP A 379 -13.29 9.99 -17.30
CA ASP A 379 -13.82 10.55 -18.52
C ASP A 379 -14.20 9.44 -19.53
N ALA A 380 -13.28 8.51 -19.80
CA ALA A 380 -13.53 7.36 -20.64
C ALA A 380 -14.69 6.48 -20.12
N ALA A 381 -14.73 6.22 -18.80
CA ALA A 381 -15.83 5.49 -18.16
C ALA A 381 -17.18 6.14 -18.38
N SER A 382 -17.27 7.46 -18.21
CA SER A 382 -18.49 8.23 -18.44
C SER A 382 -18.97 8.10 -19.88
N ARG A 383 -18.06 8.20 -20.85
CA ARG A 383 -18.36 8.04 -22.29
C ARG A 383 -18.81 6.64 -22.67
N LEU A 384 -18.26 5.61 -22.00
CA LEU A 384 -18.59 4.20 -22.22
C LEU A 384 -19.80 3.73 -21.40
N GLY A 385 -20.35 4.55 -20.50
CA GLY A 385 -21.43 4.16 -19.59
C GLY A 385 -20.99 3.15 -18.52
N VAL A 386 -19.72 3.14 -18.14
CA VAL A 386 -19.18 2.27 -17.08
C VAL A 386 -19.28 2.97 -15.73
N ALA A 387 -19.78 2.25 -14.72
CA ALA A 387 -19.91 2.79 -13.38
C ALA A 387 -18.52 3.11 -12.77
N PRO A 388 -18.34 4.29 -12.16
CA PRO A 388 -17.04 4.75 -11.68
C PRO A 388 -16.43 3.85 -10.60
N GLU A 389 -17.23 3.19 -9.76
CA GLU A 389 -16.73 2.21 -8.77
C GLU A 389 -16.03 1.01 -9.39
N LYS A 390 -16.45 0.57 -10.58
CA LYS A 390 -15.76 -0.50 -11.33
C LYS A 390 -14.37 -0.05 -11.76
N VAL A 391 -14.22 1.20 -12.19
CA VAL A 391 -12.93 1.79 -12.57
C VAL A 391 -12.01 1.91 -11.36
N VAL A 392 -12.55 2.38 -10.23
CA VAL A 392 -11.79 2.50 -8.97
C VAL A 392 -11.23 1.14 -8.53
N LEU A 393 -12.06 0.09 -8.58
CA LEU A 393 -11.64 -1.26 -8.23
C LEU A 393 -10.64 -1.85 -9.25
N ALA A 394 -10.90 -1.67 -10.55
CA ALA A 394 -10.00 -2.12 -11.61
C ALA A 394 -8.62 -1.46 -11.47
N TYR A 395 -8.59 -0.15 -11.21
CA TYR A 395 -7.37 0.57 -10.89
C TYR A 395 -6.65 -0.01 -9.67
N ALA A 396 -7.36 -0.18 -8.56
CA ALA A 396 -6.77 -0.64 -7.30
C ALA A 396 -6.15 -2.05 -7.41
N TRP A 397 -6.86 -2.97 -8.06
CA TRP A 397 -6.36 -4.33 -8.29
C TRP A 397 -5.21 -4.38 -9.30
N GLY A 398 -5.25 -3.53 -10.33
CA GLY A 398 -4.16 -3.39 -11.30
C GLY A 398 -2.89 -2.83 -10.65
N ASP A 399 -3.05 -1.81 -9.82
CA ASP A 399 -1.95 -1.18 -9.07
C ASP A 399 -1.18 -2.21 -8.22
N MET A 400 -1.88 -3.09 -7.51
CA MET A 400 -1.24 -4.15 -6.73
C MET A 400 -0.52 -5.21 -7.56
N ALA A 401 -1.00 -5.49 -8.77
CA ALA A 401 -0.54 -6.66 -9.53
C ALA A 401 0.98 -6.70 -9.69
N THR A 402 1.58 -5.59 -10.06
CA THR A 402 3.02 -5.52 -10.34
C THR A 402 3.88 -5.20 -9.11
N ASP A 403 3.29 -4.89 -7.96
CA ASP A 403 4.01 -4.77 -6.70
C ASP A 403 4.71 -6.10 -6.35
N LEU A 404 4.13 -7.25 -6.73
CA LEU A 404 4.76 -8.56 -6.54
C LEU A 404 6.10 -8.70 -7.26
N ILE A 405 6.32 -8.02 -8.38
CA ILE A 405 7.50 -8.20 -9.25
C ILE A 405 8.40 -6.96 -9.34
N GLN A 406 8.04 -5.86 -8.70
CA GLN A 406 8.86 -4.67 -8.63
C GLN A 406 9.48 -4.49 -7.23
N PRO A 407 10.74 -3.98 -7.12
CA PRO A 407 11.51 -4.03 -5.86
C PRO A 407 11.15 -2.93 -4.86
N PHE A 408 10.55 -1.81 -5.28
CA PHE A 408 10.53 -0.56 -4.52
C PHE A 408 10.00 -0.71 -3.08
N TRP A 409 8.81 -1.29 -2.92
CA TRP A 409 8.20 -1.47 -1.61
C TRP A 409 8.76 -2.66 -0.82
N ALA A 410 9.50 -3.57 -1.48
CA ALA A 410 10.18 -4.68 -0.81
C ALA A 410 11.48 -4.23 -0.11
N LEU A 411 12.11 -3.13 -0.56
CA LEU A 411 13.41 -2.71 -0.06
C LEU A 411 13.47 -2.51 1.47
N PRO A 412 12.49 -1.89 2.15
CA PRO A 412 12.54 -1.76 3.61
C PRO A 412 12.53 -3.11 4.32
N LEU A 413 11.68 -4.04 3.88
CA LEU A 413 11.63 -5.40 4.43
C LEU A 413 12.94 -6.16 4.17
N LEU A 414 13.49 -6.05 2.96
CA LEU A 414 14.73 -6.71 2.55
C LEU A 414 15.95 -6.19 3.31
N ALA A 415 16.02 -4.87 3.55
CA ALA A 415 17.08 -4.26 4.35
C ALA A 415 17.09 -4.84 5.77
N VAL A 416 15.91 -5.00 6.38
CA VAL A 416 15.74 -5.64 7.68
C VAL A 416 16.11 -7.13 7.60
N ALA A 417 15.60 -7.86 6.60
CA ALA A 417 15.84 -9.30 6.42
C ALA A 417 17.27 -9.64 5.94
N ARG A 418 18.06 -8.64 5.57
CA ARG A 418 19.40 -8.79 4.95
C ARG A 418 19.41 -9.72 3.74
N LEU A 419 18.42 -9.57 2.90
CA LEU A 419 18.28 -10.22 1.61
C LEU A 419 18.28 -9.18 0.50
N GLU A 420 18.62 -9.61 -0.70
CA GLU A 420 18.43 -8.84 -1.91
C GLU A 420 17.10 -9.23 -2.59
N PHE A 421 16.54 -8.36 -3.41
CA PHE A 421 15.28 -8.63 -4.11
C PHE A 421 15.35 -9.89 -4.99
N LYS A 422 16.52 -10.16 -5.59
CA LYS A 422 16.75 -11.38 -6.37
C LYS A 422 16.55 -12.68 -5.58
N ASP A 423 16.78 -12.65 -4.25
CA ASP A 423 16.67 -13.84 -3.40
C ASP A 423 15.22 -14.30 -3.20
N ILE A 424 14.27 -13.36 -3.29
CA ILE A 424 12.83 -13.61 -3.11
C ILE A 424 12.04 -13.55 -4.41
N LEU A 425 12.57 -12.91 -5.46
CA LEU A 425 11.86 -12.62 -6.71
C LEU A 425 11.35 -13.89 -7.41
N GLY A 426 12.06 -15.02 -7.31
CA GLY A 426 11.58 -16.28 -7.87
C GLY A 426 10.24 -16.73 -7.29
N PHE A 427 10.06 -16.60 -5.97
CA PHE A 427 8.80 -16.91 -5.29
C PHE A 427 7.71 -15.88 -5.59
N LEU A 428 8.08 -14.61 -5.65
CA LEU A 428 7.16 -13.52 -6.00
C LEU A 428 6.67 -13.63 -7.46
N LEU A 429 7.53 -14.04 -8.38
CA LEU A 429 7.16 -14.27 -9.77
C LEU A 429 6.14 -15.39 -9.90
N VAL A 430 6.31 -16.49 -9.14
CA VAL A 430 5.30 -17.59 -9.13
C VAL A 430 3.98 -17.09 -8.54
N ALA A 431 4.03 -16.27 -7.46
CA ALA A 431 2.83 -15.65 -6.90
C ALA A 431 2.15 -14.72 -7.91
N PHE A 432 2.91 -13.92 -8.65
CA PHE A 432 2.40 -13.06 -9.73
C PHE A 432 1.73 -13.87 -10.85
N LEU A 433 2.34 -14.97 -11.27
CA LEU A 433 1.79 -15.85 -12.31
C LEU A 433 0.48 -16.56 -11.89
N VAL A 434 0.21 -16.68 -10.58
CA VAL A 434 -1.08 -17.15 -10.05
C VAL A 434 -2.05 -15.98 -9.88
N TYR A 435 -1.59 -14.86 -9.33
CA TYR A 435 -2.39 -13.67 -9.10
C TYR A 435 -2.96 -13.07 -10.40
N LEU A 436 -2.09 -12.85 -11.40
CA LEU A 436 -2.45 -12.16 -12.63
C LEU A 436 -3.64 -12.82 -13.35
N PRO A 437 -3.63 -14.11 -13.69
CA PRO A 437 -4.77 -14.75 -14.34
C PRO A 437 -6.02 -14.81 -13.45
N LEU A 438 -5.87 -15.04 -12.14
CA LEU A 438 -6.99 -15.08 -11.21
C LEU A 438 -7.76 -13.76 -11.22
N VAL A 439 -7.06 -12.63 -11.06
CA VAL A 439 -7.67 -11.30 -11.03
C VAL A 439 -8.16 -10.87 -12.41
N THR A 440 -7.39 -11.17 -13.47
CA THR A 440 -7.80 -10.88 -14.86
C THR A 440 -9.12 -11.56 -15.20
N LEU A 441 -9.24 -12.87 -14.91
CA LEU A 441 -10.49 -13.61 -15.14
C LEU A 441 -11.66 -13.03 -14.33
N ALA A 442 -11.43 -12.61 -13.09
CA ALA A 442 -12.47 -12.00 -12.28
C ALA A 442 -13.01 -10.71 -12.94
N PHE A 443 -12.14 -9.84 -13.47
CA PHE A 443 -12.56 -8.62 -14.16
C PHE A 443 -13.25 -8.88 -15.51
N PHE A 444 -12.89 -9.95 -16.23
CA PHE A 444 -13.58 -10.32 -17.47
C PHE A 444 -14.95 -10.98 -17.24
N LEU A 445 -15.10 -11.73 -16.15
CA LEU A 445 -16.32 -12.53 -15.90
C LEU A 445 -17.33 -11.80 -15.00
N LEU A 446 -16.88 -10.94 -14.09
CA LEU A 446 -17.70 -10.35 -13.03
C LEU A 446 -17.59 -8.81 -12.97
N GLY A 447 -16.64 -8.22 -13.71
CA GLY A 447 -16.29 -6.80 -13.69
C GLY A 447 -17.19 -5.85 -14.47
#